data_5e0e0fd7605ee5e2bc0556ed2c462de7
#
_entry.id   5e0e0fd7605ee5e2bc0556ed2c462de7
#
_cell.length_a   1.000
_cell.length_b   1.000
_cell.length_c   1.000
_cell.angle_alpha   90.00
_cell.angle_beta   90.00
_cell.angle_gamma   90.00
#
_symmetry.space_group_name_H-M   'P 1'
#
loop_
_entity.id
_entity.type
_entity.pdbx_description
1 polymer ?
#
loop_
_entity_poly.entity_id
_entity_poly.type
_entity_poly.pdbx_seq_one_letter_code
_entity_poly.pdbx_strand_id
1 'polypeptide(L)'
;EQINDLIVAKAQRHGHVVRLKGGDSFVFGRGSEEIDFAQQNNLQTEVVPGISSALAVPAGQGIPLTRRHVSESFWVITGTTKMHQLSSDISIAAQSTATIVILMGMGKLNEIVNVFSKAGKEHTPVAIIQNGTTDHEKSGFGTVQTIEAVVSEQQLSSPAIIVIGDVVSNRVQLDSISKEVQIDSLIHH
;
A
#
# COMPACT_ATOMS: atom_id res chain seq x y z
N GLU A 1 -20.37 6.60 -8.44
CA GLU A 1 -21.37 7.41 -9.19
C GLU A 1 -21.71 8.68 -8.41
N GLN A 2 -22.27 8.59 -7.21
CA GLN A 2 -22.63 9.76 -6.39
C GLN A 2 -21.49 10.75 -6.09
N ILE A 3 -20.25 10.28 -5.93
CA ILE A 3 -19.08 11.16 -5.67
C ILE A 3 -18.77 12.00 -6.91
N ASN A 4 -18.80 11.41 -8.08
CA ASN A 4 -18.50 12.10 -9.33
C ASN A 4 -19.53 13.20 -9.62
N ASP A 5 -20.83 12.88 -9.44
CA ASP A 5 -21.91 13.86 -9.58
C ASP A 5 -21.75 15.03 -8.60
N LEU A 6 -21.34 14.72 -7.36
CA LEU A 6 -21.08 15.74 -6.33
C LEU A 6 -19.93 16.66 -6.71
N ILE A 7 -18.82 16.10 -7.24
CA ILE A 7 -17.67 16.89 -7.69
C ILE A 7 -18.10 17.88 -8.77
N VAL A 8 -18.83 17.41 -9.80
CA VAL A 8 -19.30 18.26 -10.89
C VAL A 8 -20.25 19.36 -10.38
N ALA A 9 -21.24 18.99 -9.59
CA ALA A 9 -22.20 19.96 -9.03
C ALA A 9 -21.51 21.04 -8.17
N LYS A 10 -20.52 20.64 -7.37
CA LYS A 10 -19.76 21.57 -6.54
C LYS A 10 -18.84 22.47 -7.37
N ALA A 11 -18.19 21.94 -8.40
CA ALA A 11 -17.34 22.70 -9.29
C ALA A 11 -18.14 23.75 -10.06
N GLN A 12 -19.30 23.40 -10.61
CA GLN A 12 -20.20 24.32 -11.29
C GLN A 12 -20.70 25.43 -10.38
N ARG A 13 -20.95 25.12 -9.10
CA ARG A 13 -21.45 26.10 -8.13
C ARG A 13 -20.35 27.02 -7.58
N HIS A 14 -19.14 26.50 -7.33
CA HIS A 14 -18.08 27.18 -6.58
C HIS A 14 -16.86 27.54 -7.44
N GLY A 15 -16.79 27.09 -8.68
CA GLY A 15 -15.70 27.32 -9.63
C GLY A 15 -14.47 26.47 -9.38
N HIS A 16 -14.13 26.13 -8.14
CA HIS A 16 -12.95 25.32 -7.80
C HIS A 16 -13.30 24.27 -6.74
N VAL A 17 -12.86 23.03 -6.96
CA VAL A 17 -13.06 21.90 -6.04
C VAL A 17 -11.77 21.09 -5.92
N VAL A 18 -11.38 20.78 -4.70
CA VAL A 18 -10.30 19.84 -4.41
C VAL A 18 -10.87 18.51 -3.97
N ARG A 19 -10.61 17.46 -4.76
CA ARG A 19 -10.91 16.08 -4.41
C ARG A 19 -9.74 15.48 -3.64
N LEU A 20 -9.80 15.52 -2.32
CA LEU A 20 -8.78 14.95 -1.46
C LEU A 20 -8.89 13.42 -1.41
N LYS A 21 -7.74 12.73 -1.57
CA LYS A 21 -7.62 11.26 -1.53
C LYS A 21 -6.49 10.86 -0.60
N GLY A 22 -6.59 9.68 0.02
CA GLY A 22 -5.51 9.10 0.81
C GLY A 22 -4.50 8.40 -0.09
N GLY A 23 -3.26 8.89 -0.11
CA GLY A 23 -2.21 8.37 -0.96
C GLY A 23 -2.21 8.93 -2.39
N ASP A 24 -1.60 8.24 -3.33
CA ASP A 24 -1.60 8.64 -4.73
C ASP A 24 -2.94 8.30 -5.41
N SER A 25 -3.52 9.27 -6.13
CA SER A 25 -4.84 9.11 -6.75
C SER A 25 -4.87 8.08 -7.89
N PHE A 26 -3.72 7.80 -8.51
CA PHE A 26 -3.60 6.86 -9.63
C PHE A 26 -3.15 5.45 -9.21
N VAL A 27 -2.79 5.26 -7.94
CA VAL A 27 -2.42 3.94 -7.42
C VAL A 27 -3.62 3.32 -6.68
N PHE A 28 -4.40 2.51 -7.37
CA PHE A 28 -5.66 1.89 -6.90
C PHE A 28 -6.69 2.88 -6.34
N GLY A 29 -6.53 4.17 -6.67
CA GLY A 29 -7.37 5.26 -6.17
C GLY A 29 -8.53 5.65 -7.10
N ARG A 30 -8.64 5.07 -8.27
CA ARG A 30 -9.66 5.37 -9.29
C ARG A 30 -9.65 6.84 -9.75
N GLY A 31 -8.52 7.53 -9.63
CA GLY A 31 -8.41 8.95 -9.98
C GLY A 31 -8.70 9.23 -11.45
N SER A 32 -8.27 8.33 -12.37
CA SER A 32 -8.57 8.47 -13.80
C SER A 32 -10.06 8.47 -14.09
N GLU A 33 -10.83 7.57 -13.47
CA GLU A 33 -12.28 7.51 -13.66
C GLU A 33 -12.98 8.79 -13.18
N GLU A 34 -12.53 9.37 -12.07
CA GLU A 34 -13.06 10.65 -11.53
C GLU A 34 -12.72 11.82 -12.47
N ILE A 35 -11.50 11.83 -13.04
CA ILE A 35 -11.04 12.84 -14.00
C ILE A 35 -11.81 12.74 -15.31
N ASP A 36 -11.92 11.54 -15.89
CA ASP A 36 -12.66 11.32 -17.13
C ASP A 36 -14.10 11.82 -16.99
N PHE A 37 -14.75 11.56 -15.87
CA PHE A 37 -16.10 12.03 -15.60
C PHE A 37 -16.18 13.57 -15.51
N ALA A 38 -15.22 14.19 -14.82
CA ALA A 38 -15.16 15.65 -14.72
C ALA A 38 -14.94 16.32 -16.09
N GLN A 39 -14.04 15.78 -16.91
CA GLN A 39 -13.75 16.29 -18.26
C GLN A 39 -14.93 16.12 -19.20
N GLN A 40 -15.69 15.03 -19.12
CA GLN A 40 -16.94 14.84 -19.87
C GLN A 40 -18.00 15.89 -19.50
N ASN A 41 -17.90 16.50 -18.33
CA ASN A 41 -18.74 17.59 -17.87
C ASN A 41 -18.09 18.98 -18.06
N ASN A 42 -17.12 19.10 -18.98
CA ASN A 42 -16.42 20.33 -19.35
C ASN A 42 -15.66 21.01 -18.19
N LEU A 43 -15.22 20.26 -17.18
CA LEU A 43 -14.38 20.76 -16.11
C LEU A 43 -12.89 20.62 -16.47
N GLN A 44 -12.11 21.65 -16.18
CA GLN A 44 -10.65 21.54 -16.21
C GLN A 44 -10.19 20.75 -14.99
N THR A 45 -9.19 19.89 -15.18
CA THR A 45 -8.71 18.99 -14.14
C THR A 45 -7.19 19.06 -14.03
N GLU A 46 -6.70 18.99 -12.80
CA GLU A 46 -5.29 18.90 -12.47
C GLU A 46 -5.08 17.77 -11.45
N VAL A 47 -3.92 17.13 -11.50
CA VAL A 47 -3.55 16.05 -10.55
C VAL A 47 -2.31 16.48 -9.78
N VAL A 48 -2.44 16.47 -8.46
CA VAL A 48 -1.30 16.59 -7.56
C VAL A 48 -0.91 15.18 -7.14
N PRO A 49 0.30 14.69 -7.50
CA PRO A 49 0.77 13.37 -7.08
C PRO A 49 0.83 13.24 -5.56
N GLY A 50 0.53 12.05 -5.07
CA GLY A 50 0.60 11.71 -3.66
C GLY A 50 1.60 10.57 -3.39
N ILE A 51 1.85 10.30 -2.11
CA ILE A 51 2.68 9.17 -1.69
C ILE A 51 1.78 7.97 -1.46
N SER A 52 1.96 6.91 -2.27
CA SER A 52 1.22 5.67 -2.10
C SER A 52 1.63 4.96 -0.79
N SER A 53 0.64 4.37 -0.11
CA SER A 53 0.89 3.48 1.03
C SER A 53 1.79 2.29 0.66
N ALA A 54 1.80 1.86 -0.60
CA ALA A 54 2.72 0.83 -1.09
C ALA A 54 4.20 1.19 -0.91
N LEU A 55 4.53 2.49 -0.84
CA LEU A 55 5.88 3.00 -0.62
C LEU A 55 6.09 3.46 0.83
N ALA A 56 5.13 4.27 1.34
CA ALA A 56 5.27 4.91 2.65
C ALA A 56 5.29 3.90 3.80
N VAL A 57 4.41 2.90 3.76
CA VAL A 57 4.24 1.96 4.87
C VAL A 57 5.45 1.03 5.04
N PRO A 58 5.99 0.37 3.99
CA PRO A 58 7.22 -0.39 4.11
C PRO A 58 8.40 0.48 4.56
N ALA A 59 8.52 1.70 4.02
CA ALA A 59 9.58 2.64 4.43
C ALA A 59 9.51 2.99 5.91
N GLY A 60 8.31 3.23 6.46
CA GLY A 60 8.10 3.47 7.90
C GLY A 60 8.54 2.30 8.79
N GLN A 61 8.52 1.08 8.27
CA GLN A 61 9.02 -0.14 8.94
C GLN A 61 10.49 -0.43 8.64
N GLY A 62 11.20 0.47 7.96
CA GLY A 62 12.59 0.27 7.56
C GLY A 62 12.78 -0.83 6.51
N ILE A 63 11.73 -1.21 5.78
CA ILE A 63 11.77 -2.21 4.72
C ILE A 63 12.05 -1.50 3.39
N PRO A 64 13.26 -1.61 2.80
CA PRO A 64 13.54 -1.08 1.48
C PRO A 64 12.86 -1.97 0.44
N LEU A 65 12.11 -1.40 -0.50
CA LEU A 65 11.47 -2.20 -1.56
C LEU A 65 12.48 -2.74 -2.58
N THR A 66 13.61 -2.04 -2.73
CA THR A 66 14.75 -2.48 -3.53
C THR A 66 16.04 -2.38 -2.70
N ARG A 67 16.95 -3.35 -2.85
CA ARG A 67 18.25 -3.34 -2.21
C ARG A 67 19.26 -4.05 -3.11
N ARG A 68 20.42 -3.44 -3.32
CA ARG A 68 21.50 -4.04 -4.13
C ARG A 68 21.83 -5.43 -3.61
N HIS A 69 21.97 -6.37 -4.55
CA HIS A 69 22.25 -7.79 -4.29
C HIS A 69 21.14 -8.58 -3.55
N VAL A 70 19.96 -7.96 -3.31
CA VAL A 70 18.82 -8.61 -2.65
C VAL A 70 17.60 -8.59 -3.58
N SER A 71 17.16 -7.40 -3.99
CA SER A 71 16.02 -7.24 -4.91
C SER A 71 16.21 -6.01 -5.80
N GLU A 72 16.19 -6.21 -7.10
CA GLU A 72 16.41 -5.15 -8.10
C GLU A 72 15.12 -4.49 -8.55
N SER A 73 13.98 -5.10 -8.24
CA SER A 73 12.67 -4.62 -8.64
C SER A 73 11.62 -4.87 -7.57
N PHE A 74 10.54 -4.12 -7.63
CA PHE A 74 9.35 -4.40 -6.83
C PHE A 74 8.08 -4.25 -7.66
N TRP A 75 7.06 -5.01 -7.31
CA TRP A 75 5.74 -4.96 -7.94
C TRP A 75 4.69 -4.60 -6.91
N VAL A 76 3.76 -3.74 -7.31
CA VAL A 76 2.60 -3.38 -6.49
C VAL A 76 1.36 -3.98 -7.13
N ILE A 77 0.69 -4.87 -6.41
CA ILE A 77 -0.43 -5.67 -6.94
C ILE A 77 -1.62 -5.54 -6.01
N THR A 78 -2.84 -5.52 -6.57
CA THR A 78 -4.04 -5.71 -5.76
C THR A 78 -4.23 -7.18 -5.40
N GLY A 79 -4.49 -7.49 -4.14
CA GLY A 79 -4.84 -8.84 -3.73
C GLY A 79 -6.26 -9.26 -4.14
N THR A 80 -7.13 -8.26 -4.42
CA THR A 80 -8.53 -8.52 -4.75
C THR A 80 -8.96 -7.74 -5.97
N THR A 81 -9.50 -8.42 -6.97
CA THR A 81 -10.08 -7.80 -8.17
C THR A 81 -11.49 -7.26 -7.91
N LYS A 82 -12.06 -6.54 -8.89
CA LYS A 82 -13.46 -6.08 -8.87
C LYS A 82 -14.46 -7.23 -8.70
N MET A 83 -14.12 -8.44 -9.14
CA MET A 83 -14.94 -9.64 -9.01
C MET A 83 -14.70 -10.38 -7.68
N HIS A 84 -14.04 -9.75 -6.71
CA HIS A 84 -13.66 -10.35 -5.42
C HIS A 84 -12.80 -11.62 -5.53
N GLN A 85 -12.12 -11.80 -6.64
CA GLN A 85 -11.18 -12.89 -6.88
C GLN A 85 -9.74 -12.45 -6.62
N LEU A 86 -8.86 -13.40 -6.34
CA LEU A 86 -7.42 -13.15 -6.28
C LEU A 86 -6.94 -12.65 -7.65
N SER A 87 -6.06 -11.65 -7.68
CA SER A 87 -5.44 -11.20 -8.92
C SER A 87 -4.60 -12.30 -9.54
N SER A 88 -4.76 -12.52 -10.85
CA SER A 88 -3.95 -13.49 -11.61
C SER A 88 -2.46 -13.16 -11.58
N ASP A 89 -2.12 -11.87 -11.46
CA ASP A 89 -0.72 -11.39 -11.44
C ASP A 89 0.06 -11.90 -10.22
N ILE A 90 -0.65 -12.29 -9.14
CA ILE A 90 -0.02 -12.90 -7.95
C ILE A 90 0.74 -14.18 -8.31
N SER A 91 0.20 -14.99 -9.24
CA SER A 91 0.85 -16.23 -9.67
C SER A 91 2.12 -15.99 -10.50
N ILE A 92 2.14 -14.91 -11.27
CA ILE A 92 3.32 -14.48 -12.04
C ILE A 92 4.36 -13.89 -11.08
N ALA A 93 3.92 -13.04 -10.16
CA ALA A 93 4.76 -12.40 -9.15
C ALA A 93 5.46 -13.42 -8.25
N ALA A 94 4.78 -14.50 -7.88
CA ALA A 94 5.36 -15.57 -7.07
C ALA A 94 6.53 -16.30 -7.77
N GLN A 95 6.66 -16.22 -9.08
CA GLN A 95 7.78 -16.78 -9.84
C GLN A 95 8.96 -15.81 -10.00
N SER A 96 8.76 -14.54 -9.69
CA SER A 96 9.79 -13.50 -9.82
C SER A 96 10.71 -13.44 -8.60
N THR A 97 11.84 -12.74 -8.72
CA THR A 97 12.74 -12.39 -7.61
C THR A 97 12.47 -10.99 -7.05
N ALA A 98 11.42 -10.33 -7.55
CA ALA A 98 11.03 -8.99 -7.13
C ALA A 98 10.47 -8.99 -5.70
N THR A 99 10.56 -7.87 -5.03
CA THR A 99 9.75 -7.59 -3.83
C THR A 99 8.29 -7.40 -4.25
N ILE A 100 7.38 -8.10 -3.61
CA ILE A 100 5.95 -8.01 -3.92
C ILE A 100 5.23 -7.27 -2.82
N VAL A 101 4.57 -6.18 -3.18
CA VAL A 101 3.71 -5.38 -2.28
C VAL A 101 2.27 -5.60 -2.68
N ILE A 102 1.48 -6.16 -1.78
CA ILE A 102 0.08 -6.48 -2.06
C ILE A 102 -0.83 -5.57 -1.22
N LEU A 103 -1.64 -4.79 -1.93
CA LEU A 103 -2.70 -3.99 -1.34
C LEU A 103 -4.02 -4.75 -1.40
N MET A 104 -4.93 -4.51 -0.44
CA MET A 104 -6.26 -5.18 -0.38
C MET A 104 -6.17 -6.71 -0.38
N GLY A 105 -5.09 -7.27 0.19
CA GLY A 105 -4.79 -8.70 0.15
C GLY A 105 -5.22 -9.49 1.39
N MET A 106 -5.56 -8.84 2.51
CA MET A 106 -5.80 -9.54 3.78
C MET A 106 -6.93 -10.58 3.70
N GLY A 107 -8.02 -10.26 3.02
CA GLY A 107 -9.12 -11.21 2.81
C GLY A 107 -8.78 -12.39 1.89
N LYS A 108 -7.61 -12.39 1.27
CA LYS A 108 -7.09 -13.42 0.35
C LYS A 108 -5.74 -13.99 0.83
N LEU A 109 -5.36 -13.73 2.08
CA LEU A 109 -4.03 -14.12 2.60
C LEU A 109 -3.76 -15.62 2.41
N ASN A 110 -4.70 -16.48 2.74
CA ASN A 110 -4.56 -17.93 2.56
C ASN A 110 -4.32 -18.30 1.08
N GLU A 111 -5.07 -17.69 0.14
CA GLU A 111 -4.88 -17.92 -1.29
C GLU A 111 -3.50 -17.43 -1.74
N ILE A 112 -3.04 -16.28 -1.26
CA ILE A 112 -1.71 -15.71 -1.54
C ILE A 112 -0.62 -16.66 -1.03
N VAL A 113 -0.69 -17.08 0.23
CA VAL A 113 0.24 -18.02 0.85
C VAL A 113 0.33 -19.32 0.03
N ASN A 114 -0.82 -19.88 -0.36
CA ASN A 114 -0.87 -21.09 -1.18
C ASN A 114 -0.19 -20.90 -2.57
N VAL A 115 -0.35 -19.75 -3.20
CA VAL A 115 0.29 -19.45 -4.51
C VAL A 115 1.80 -19.39 -4.35
N PHE A 116 2.30 -18.68 -3.35
CA PHE A 116 3.75 -18.56 -3.11
C PHE A 116 4.38 -19.88 -2.66
N SER A 117 3.69 -20.68 -1.82
CA SER A 117 4.15 -22.01 -1.42
C SER A 117 4.24 -22.96 -2.62
N LYS A 118 3.25 -22.96 -3.52
CA LYS A 118 3.30 -23.76 -4.76
C LYS A 118 4.45 -23.35 -5.69
N ALA A 119 4.93 -22.10 -5.57
CA ALA A 119 6.09 -21.63 -6.29
C ALA A 119 7.43 -21.93 -5.60
N GLY A 120 7.43 -22.72 -4.51
CA GLY A 120 8.63 -23.09 -3.74
C GLY A 120 9.18 -21.95 -2.90
N LYS A 121 8.32 -21.01 -2.47
CA LYS A 121 8.72 -19.80 -1.74
C LYS A 121 8.20 -19.76 -0.29
N GLU A 122 7.97 -20.91 0.31
CA GLU A 122 7.47 -21.05 1.68
C GLU A 122 8.36 -20.39 2.72
N HIS A 123 9.67 -20.27 2.47
CA HIS A 123 10.63 -19.64 3.37
C HIS A 123 10.87 -18.15 3.06
N THR A 124 10.26 -17.62 2.01
CA THR A 124 10.38 -16.19 1.66
C THR A 124 9.81 -15.32 2.77
N PRO A 125 10.56 -14.31 3.25
CA PRO A 125 10.11 -13.43 4.32
C PRO A 125 8.88 -12.62 3.93
N VAL A 126 7.98 -12.43 4.91
CA VAL A 126 6.74 -11.67 4.76
C VAL A 126 6.58 -10.69 5.91
N ALA A 127 6.15 -9.48 5.59
CA ALA A 127 5.66 -8.51 6.57
C ALA A 127 4.20 -8.19 6.28
N ILE A 128 3.39 -8.10 7.34
CA ILE A 128 2.04 -7.54 7.28
C ILE A 128 2.02 -6.31 8.18
N ILE A 129 1.64 -5.17 7.61
CA ILE A 129 1.63 -3.90 8.31
C ILE A 129 0.22 -3.34 8.24
N GLN A 130 -0.46 -3.35 9.39
CA GLN A 130 -1.81 -2.86 9.58
C GLN A 130 -1.78 -1.39 10.02
N ASN A 131 -2.68 -0.57 9.48
CA ASN A 131 -2.81 0.85 9.80
C ASN A 131 -1.48 1.60 9.69
N GLY A 132 -0.64 1.23 8.71
CA GLY A 132 0.70 1.78 8.56
C GLY A 132 0.73 3.29 8.49
N THR A 133 1.77 3.90 9.10
CA THR A 133 1.96 5.35 9.22
C THR A 133 0.96 6.08 10.13
N THR A 134 0.22 5.35 10.96
CA THR A 134 -0.70 5.93 11.95
C THR A 134 -0.31 5.55 13.38
N ASP A 135 -0.92 6.20 14.37
CA ASP A 135 -0.71 5.87 15.80
C ASP A 135 -1.26 4.48 16.18
N HIS A 136 -2.02 3.84 15.30
CA HIS A 136 -2.58 2.50 15.48
C HIS A 136 -1.87 1.44 14.65
N GLU A 137 -0.66 1.75 14.19
CA GLU A 137 0.12 0.81 13.40
C GLU A 137 0.47 -0.45 14.21
N LYS A 138 0.28 -1.61 13.56
CA LYS A 138 0.73 -2.92 14.05
C LYS A 138 1.43 -3.63 12.91
N SER A 139 2.47 -4.39 13.23
CA SER A 139 3.20 -5.16 12.20
C SER A 139 3.51 -6.57 12.68
N GLY A 140 3.36 -7.54 11.77
CA GLY A 140 3.73 -8.93 11.99
C GLY A 140 4.73 -9.39 10.93
N PHE A 141 5.71 -10.16 11.35
CA PHE A 141 6.80 -10.65 10.50
C PHE A 141 6.88 -12.17 10.59
N GLY A 142 7.08 -12.81 9.45
CA GLY A 142 7.21 -14.25 9.35
C GLY A 142 7.76 -14.65 7.98
N THR A 143 7.47 -15.85 7.57
CA THR A 143 7.68 -16.35 6.21
C THR A 143 6.32 -16.67 5.58
N VAL A 144 6.28 -16.94 4.29
CA VAL A 144 5.07 -17.40 3.61
C VAL A 144 4.40 -18.54 4.39
N GLN A 145 5.19 -19.50 4.90
CA GLN A 145 4.69 -20.63 5.67
C GLN A 145 4.11 -20.27 7.04
N THR A 146 4.60 -19.22 7.69
CA THR A 146 4.27 -18.90 9.09
C THR A 146 3.38 -17.69 9.26
N ILE A 147 3.20 -16.89 8.22
CA ILE A 147 2.55 -15.58 8.35
C ILE A 147 1.07 -15.65 8.78
N GLU A 148 0.37 -16.69 8.40
CA GLU A 148 -1.05 -16.87 8.81
C GLU A 148 -1.16 -17.07 10.33
N ALA A 149 -0.24 -17.85 10.93
CA ALA A 149 -0.18 -18.01 12.37
C ALA A 149 0.13 -16.69 13.07
N VAL A 150 1.10 -15.93 12.55
CA VAL A 150 1.44 -14.59 13.07
C VAL A 150 0.24 -13.64 13.03
N VAL A 151 -0.51 -13.64 11.92
CA VAL A 151 -1.73 -12.82 11.79
C VAL A 151 -2.77 -13.19 12.83
N SER A 152 -2.97 -14.50 13.05
CA SER A 152 -3.92 -15.00 14.06
C SER A 152 -3.50 -14.62 15.48
N GLU A 153 -2.24 -14.87 15.83
CA GLU A 153 -1.69 -14.61 17.18
C GLU A 153 -1.70 -13.12 17.53
N GLN A 154 -1.32 -12.26 16.58
CA GLN A 154 -1.24 -10.81 16.78
C GLN A 154 -2.55 -10.08 16.44
N GLN A 155 -3.58 -10.81 16.00
CA GLN A 155 -4.89 -10.28 15.63
C GLN A 155 -4.78 -9.15 14.58
N LEU A 156 -3.94 -9.36 13.56
CA LEU A 156 -3.79 -8.41 12.47
C LEU A 156 -4.99 -8.50 11.51
N SER A 157 -5.43 -7.36 11.04
CA SER A 157 -6.62 -7.25 10.17
C SER A 157 -6.48 -6.13 9.14
N SER A 158 -7.50 -5.95 8.31
CA SER A 158 -7.61 -4.81 7.38
C SER A 158 -7.86 -3.50 8.14
N PRO A 159 -7.39 -2.36 7.62
CA PRO A 159 -6.57 -2.23 6.41
C PRO A 159 -5.10 -2.57 6.67
N ALA A 160 -4.49 -3.38 5.82
CA ALA A 160 -3.08 -3.74 5.93
C ALA A 160 -2.43 -3.95 4.56
N ILE A 161 -1.10 -3.82 4.55
CA ILE A 161 -0.24 -4.08 3.40
C ILE A 161 0.54 -5.37 3.67
N ILE A 162 0.67 -6.21 2.65
CA ILE A 162 1.49 -7.41 2.67
C ILE A 162 2.74 -7.14 1.83
N VAL A 163 3.92 -7.36 2.39
CA VAL A 163 5.20 -7.27 1.69
C VAL A 163 5.86 -8.64 1.71
N ILE A 164 6.18 -9.19 0.54
CA ILE A 164 6.80 -10.51 0.37
C ILE A 164 8.12 -10.33 -0.36
N GLY A 165 9.21 -10.81 0.21
CA GLY A 165 10.54 -10.76 -0.39
C GLY A 165 11.67 -10.69 0.63
N ASP A 166 12.89 -10.99 0.19
CA ASP A 166 14.07 -11.06 1.04
C ASP A 166 14.42 -9.72 1.71
N VAL A 167 13.97 -8.61 1.15
CA VAL A 167 14.12 -7.27 1.73
C VAL A 167 13.49 -7.14 3.12
N VAL A 168 12.49 -7.95 3.44
CA VAL A 168 11.83 -7.94 4.76
C VAL A 168 12.80 -8.37 5.86
N SER A 169 13.65 -9.37 5.60
CA SER A 169 14.73 -9.77 6.53
C SER A 169 15.88 -8.77 6.56
N ASN A 170 15.98 -7.90 5.58
CA ASN A 170 17.02 -6.90 5.43
C ASN A 170 16.57 -5.50 5.87
N ARG A 171 15.46 -5.40 6.63
CA ARG A 171 14.96 -4.13 7.15
C ARG A 171 16.03 -3.44 8.00
N VAL A 172 16.09 -2.13 7.92
CA VAL A 172 16.95 -1.31 8.76
C VAL A 172 16.21 -0.92 10.04
N GLN A 173 16.93 -0.88 11.14
CA GLN A 173 16.37 -0.34 12.37
C GLN A 173 16.28 1.19 12.21
N LEU A 174 15.08 1.72 12.37
CA LEU A 174 14.85 3.16 12.39
C LEU A 174 14.73 3.61 13.85
N ASP A 175 15.44 4.65 14.20
CA ASP A 175 15.23 5.32 15.48
C ASP A 175 13.85 6.00 15.44
N SER A 176 13.07 5.83 16.50
CA SER A 176 11.84 6.61 16.64
C SER A 176 12.25 8.07 16.72
N ILE A 177 11.80 8.88 15.76
CA ILE A 177 11.87 10.33 15.91
C ILE A 177 11.02 10.64 17.14
N SER A 178 11.68 10.97 18.26
CA SER A 178 10.97 11.40 19.45
C SER A 178 10.05 12.56 19.05
N LYS A 179 8.78 12.48 19.42
CA LYS A 179 7.76 13.50 19.11
C LYS A 179 8.06 14.87 19.77
N GLU A 180 9.20 15.01 20.42
CA GLU A 180 9.71 16.25 21.03
C GLU A 180 10.74 16.95 20.13
N VAL A 181 10.41 17.24 18.89
CA VAL A 181 10.98 18.44 18.27
C VAL A 181 10.14 19.59 18.79
N GLN A 182 10.63 20.24 19.85
CA GLN A 182 10.13 21.54 20.29
C GLN A 182 10.22 22.49 19.10
N ILE A 183 9.09 22.81 18.49
CA ILE A 183 8.97 23.76 17.37
C ILE A 183 9.33 25.21 17.83
N ASP A 184 9.52 25.42 19.11
CA ASP A 184 9.79 26.74 19.70
C ASP A 184 11.13 27.38 19.32
N SER A 185 12.06 26.65 18.70
CA SER A 185 13.38 27.20 18.34
C SER A 185 13.52 27.68 16.90
N LEU A 186 12.50 27.53 16.04
CA LEU A 186 12.56 27.90 14.63
C LEU A 186 11.76 29.16 14.25
N ILE A 187 11.10 29.83 15.21
CA ILE A 187 10.25 31.00 14.93
C ILE A 187 10.95 32.33 15.29
N HIS A 188 12.17 32.31 15.80
CA HIS A 188 12.91 33.53 16.12
C HIS A 188 14.24 33.60 15.34
N HIS A 189 14.13 33.86 14.03
CA HIS A 189 15.17 34.58 13.27
C HIS A 189 14.54 35.25 12.05
#